data_b06b7cefd93db4ec61ad40124af98bfb
#
_entry.id   b06b7cefd93db4ec61ad40124af98bfb
#
_cell.length_a   1.000
_cell.length_b   1.000
_cell.length_c   1.000
_cell.angle_alpha   90.00
_cell.angle_beta   90.00
_cell.angle_gamma   90.00
#
_symmetry.space_group_name_H-M   'P 1'
#
loop_
_entity.id
_entity.type
_entity.pdbx_description
1 polymer ?
#
loop_
_entity_poly.entity_id
_entity_poly.type
_entity_poly.pdbx_seq_one_letter_code
_entity_poly.pdbx_strand_id
1 'polypeptide(L)'
;QIPKEHIEQWIVQALGAKPLGAGSYPVDVITTDWGADVKMLSCKLDKDGNLKNADSGETSLAQKFGDGNFGDGNTLDDLFAKKEFEFIWSKWKEILVAKYKKVEDDHNITDIYYFIVLRAGNVFHLCGLKVDLSKLVDTTINHSRSTNDSIWIKEFIDDNYGHIKIYKAKKRLELRLKPKKWVDDNMVISFDTDFEQISTNIREKIINNELDDYINDILIPIIKQ
;
A
#
# COMPACT_ATOMS: atom_id res chain seq x y z
N GLN A 1 -9.23 -14.17 5.00
CA GLN A 1 -8.53 -12.92 4.58
C GLN A 1 -7.24 -12.83 5.39
N ILE A 2 -6.09 -12.70 4.74
CA ILE A 2 -4.81 -12.54 5.43
C ILE A 2 -4.76 -11.12 6.00
N PRO A 3 -4.58 -10.95 7.31
CA PRO A 3 -4.41 -9.64 7.92
C PRO A 3 -3.15 -8.95 7.38
N LYS A 4 -3.19 -7.61 7.31
CA LYS A 4 -2.07 -6.79 6.82
C LYS A 4 -0.79 -7.01 7.64
N GLU A 5 -0.92 -7.12 8.92
CA GLU A 5 0.16 -7.31 9.89
C GLU A 5 0.95 -8.61 9.65
N HIS A 6 0.30 -9.65 9.12
CA HIS A 6 0.98 -10.89 8.75
C HIS A 6 1.92 -10.72 7.56
N ILE A 7 1.55 -9.89 6.59
CA ILE A 7 2.41 -9.60 5.43
C ILE A 7 3.68 -8.87 5.87
N GLU A 8 3.55 -7.90 6.77
CA GLU A 8 4.70 -7.19 7.34
C GLU A 8 5.64 -8.17 8.07
N GLN A 9 5.09 -9.08 8.89
CA GLN A 9 5.86 -10.12 9.58
C GLN A 9 6.54 -11.10 8.61
N TRP A 10 5.88 -11.50 7.53
CA TRP A 10 6.49 -12.38 6.53
C TRP A 10 7.70 -11.73 5.86
N ILE A 11 7.60 -10.45 5.50
CA ILE A 11 8.71 -9.69 4.94
C ILE A 11 9.85 -9.57 5.96
N VAL A 12 9.55 -9.25 7.22
CA VAL A 12 10.54 -9.20 8.31
C VAL A 12 11.30 -10.53 8.43
N GLN A 13 10.58 -11.65 8.49
CA GLN A 13 11.17 -12.99 8.64
C GLN A 13 11.97 -13.39 7.40
N ALA A 14 11.43 -13.17 6.20
CA ALA A 14 12.08 -13.56 4.95
C ALA A 14 13.40 -12.81 4.71
N LEU A 15 13.49 -11.55 5.16
CA LEU A 15 14.65 -10.69 4.94
C LEU A 15 15.58 -10.60 6.16
N GLY A 16 15.22 -11.20 7.30
CA GLY A 16 15.97 -11.04 8.55
C GLY A 16 16.01 -9.59 9.04
N ALA A 17 15.02 -8.78 8.64
CA ALA A 17 14.93 -7.38 9.00
C ALA A 17 14.36 -7.20 10.43
N LYS A 18 14.44 -6.00 10.97
CA LYS A 18 13.81 -5.65 12.23
C LYS A 18 12.44 -5.01 11.97
N PRO A 19 11.37 -5.44 12.65
CA PRO A 19 10.09 -4.74 12.57
C PRO A 19 10.20 -3.39 13.29
N LEU A 20 9.67 -2.35 12.69
CA LEU A 20 9.40 -1.09 13.36
C LEU A 20 7.94 -1.12 13.78
N GLY A 21 7.69 -1.25 15.05
CA GLY A 21 6.41 -1.61 15.65
C GLY A 21 5.17 -0.87 15.11
N ALA A 22 4.01 -1.41 15.42
CA ALA A 22 2.71 -0.89 15.02
C ALA A 22 2.54 0.59 15.38
N GLY A 23 2.13 1.40 14.40
CA GLY A 23 1.85 2.81 14.65
C GLY A 23 1.93 3.66 13.40
N SER A 24 2.19 4.95 13.60
CA SER A 24 2.28 5.94 12.51
C SER A 24 3.71 6.11 11.97
N TYR A 25 4.63 5.17 12.26
CA TYR A 25 6.00 5.27 11.76
C TYR A 25 6.03 5.08 10.23
N PRO A 26 6.88 5.81 9.50
CA PRO A 26 6.85 5.85 8.04
C PRO A 26 7.18 4.55 7.30
N VAL A 27 7.93 3.65 7.95
CA VAL A 27 8.30 2.33 7.40
C VAL A 27 7.95 1.23 8.37
N ASP A 28 7.65 0.04 7.87
CA ASP A 28 7.24 -1.12 8.66
C ASP A 28 8.44 -2.01 9.05
N VAL A 29 9.48 -2.00 8.22
CA VAL A 29 10.69 -2.84 8.40
C VAL A 29 11.95 -2.05 8.15
N ILE A 30 13.03 -2.43 8.84
CA ILE A 30 14.34 -1.79 8.71
C ILE A 30 15.47 -2.80 8.81
N THR A 31 16.56 -2.48 8.09
CA THR A 31 17.88 -3.14 8.21
C THR A 31 18.92 -2.12 8.59
N THR A 32 20.22 -2.47 8.48
CA THR A 32 21.34 -1.55 8.66
C THR A 32 21.44 -0.51 7.55
N ASP A 33 20.97 -0.82 6.34
CA ASP A 33 21.27 -0.05 5.13
C ASP A 33 20.02 0.55 4.49
N TRP A 34 18.86 -0.05 4.73
CA TRP A 34 17.60 0.39 4.12
C TRP A 34 16.37 0.14 5.01
N GLY A 35 15.29 0.86 4.71
CA GLY A 35 13.97 0.64 5.30
C GLY A 35 12.90 0.44 4.23
N ALA A 36 11.78 -0.19 4.60
CA ALA A 36 10.67 -0.34 3.68
C ALA A 36 9.30 -0.20 4.35
N ASP A 37 8.39 0.44 3.61
CA ASP A 37 6.96 0.49 3.90
C ASP A 37 6.28 -0.66 3.12
N VAL A 38 5.65 -1.60 3.83
CA VAL A 38 5.06 -2.82 3.25
C VAL A 38 3.60 -2.60 2.92
N LYS A 39 3.21 -2.89 1.71
CA LYS A 39 1.85 -2.72 1.23
C LYS A 39 1.31 -3.99 0.59
N MET A 40 0.02 -4.25 0.74
CA MET A 40 -0.66 -5.31 0.00
C MET A 40 -1.77 -4.72 -0.87
N LEU A 41 -1.77 -5.11 -2.14
CA LEU A 41 -2.74 -4.69 -3.14
C LEU A 41 -3.46 -5.91 -3.72
N SER A 42 -4.78 -5.85 -3.81
CA SER A 42 -5.56 -6.90 -4.46
C SER A 42 -5.54 -6.73 -5.97
N CYS A 43 -5.24 -7.79 -6.70
CA CYS A 43 -5.33 -7.86 -8.15
C CYS A 43 -6.75 -8.18 -8.61
N LYS A 44 -7.09 -7.73 -9.82
CA LYS A 44 -8.32 -8.16 -10.49
C LYS A 44 -8.02 -9.36 -11.36
N LEU A 45 -8.82 -10.42 -11.17
CA LEU A 45 -8.74 -11.65 -11.93
C LEU A 45 -9.93 -11.78 -12.89
N ASP A 46 -9.73 -12.52 -13.96
CA ASP A 46 -10.82 -12.98 -14.80
C ASP A 46 -11.51 -14.23 -14.18
N LYS A 47 -12.50 -14.79 -14.87
CA LYS A 47 -13.24 -15.98 -14.41
C LYS A 47 -12.35 -17.25 -14.35
N ASP A 48 -11.25 -17.25 -15.06
CA ASP A 48 -10.31 -18.38 -15.15
C ASP A 48 -9.14 -18.20 -14.16
N GLY A 49 -9.14 -17.13 -13.35
CA GLY A 49 -8.14 -16.86 -12.33
C GLY A 49 -6.90 -16.10 -12.84
N ASN A 50 -6.86 -15.68 -14.10
CA ASN A 50 -5.73 -14.95 -14.64
C ASN A 50 -5.81 -13.45 -14.34
N LEU A 51 -4.64 -12.81 -14.26
CA LEU A 51 -4.55 -11.36 -14.06
C LEU A 51 -5.18 -10.59 -15.21
N LYS A 52 -6.13 -9.72 -14.88
CA LYS A 52 -6.69 -8.76 -15.84
C LYS A 52 -5.71 -7.62 -16.12
N ASN A 53 -5.78 -7.07 -17.34
CA ASN A 53 -5.14 -5.79 -17.64
C ASN A 53 -5.96 -4.63 -17.03
N ALA A 54 -5.88 -4.50 -15.72
CA ALA A 54 -6.62 -3.53 -14.92
C ALA A 54 -5.80 -3.10 -13.72
N ASP A 55 -6.13 -1.92 -13.18
CA ASP A 55 -5.48 -1.43 -11.97
C ASP A 55 -5.79 -2.33 -10.76
N SER A 56 -4.80 -2.48 -9.89
CA SER A 56 -4.94 -3.10 -8.57
C SER A 56 -5.94 -2.35 -7.68
N GLY A 57 -6.19 -2.88 -6.50
CA GLY A 57 -6.68 -2.10 -5.38
C GLY A 57 -5.77 -0.89 -5.11
N GLU A 58 -6.21 0.00 -4.25
CA GLU A 58 -5.47 1.21 -3.86
C GLU A 58 -4.82 1.04 -2.49
N THR A 59 -3.65 1.66 -2.31
CA THR A 59 -3.02 1.80 -1.01
C THR A 59 -2.57 3.23 -0.75
N SER A 60 -2.59 3.65 0.51
CA SER A 60 -2.16 4.97 0.91
C SER A 60 -0.65 5.05 1.00
N LEU A 61 -0.03 6.00 0.32
CA LEU A 61 1.38 6.36 0.47
C LEU A 61 1.57 7.39 1.59
N ALA A 62 0.59 8.27 1.76
CA ALA A 62 0.55 9.22 2.85
C ALA A 62 -0.90 9.50 3.24
N GLN A 63 -1.13 9.64 4.53
CA GLN A 63 -2.41 10.00 5.12
C GLN A 63 -2.29 11.34 5.81
N LYS A 64 -3.46 11.96 6.06
CA LYS A 64 -3.59 13.24 6.77
C LYS A 64 -2.91 14.39 6.02
N PHE A 65 -3.67 14.95 5.12
CA PHE A 65 -3.40 16.28 4.60
C PHE A 65 -3.64 17.34 5.71
N GLY A 66 -3.12 17.16 6.89
CA GLY A 66 -3.33 18.04 8.05
C GLY A 66 -4.82 18.32 8.37
N ASP A 67 -5.09 18.86 9.52
CA ASP A 67 -6.45 19.27 9.92
C ASP A 67 -6.84 20.65 9.32
N GLY A 68 -6.43 20.89 8.10
CA GLY A 68 -6.83 22.09 7.33
C GLY A 68 -5.96 23.32 7.53
N ASN A 69 -4.80 23.20 8.17
CA ASN A 69 -3.99 24.37 8.45
C ASN A 69 -2.63 24.31 7.73
N PHE A 70 -2.61 24.58 6.43
CA PHE A 70 -1.37 24.85 5.69
C PHE A 70 -0.92 26.33 5.78
N GLY A 71 -1.30 27.01 6.85
CA GLY A 71 -0.89 28.38 7.13
C GLY A 71 -1.81 29.47 6.58
N ASP A 72 -2.78 29.13 5.73
CA ASP A 72 -3.73 30.05 5.13
C ASP A 72 -5.18 29.84 5.55
N GLY A 73 -5.45 28.85 6.39
CA GLY A 73 -6.78 28.51 6.89
C GLY A 73 -7.68 27.77 5.90
N ASN A 74 -7.21 27.43 4.69
CA ASN A 74 -7.98 26.65 3.74
C ASN A 74 -7.96 25.17 4.07
N THR A 75 -9.10 24.50 3.99
CA THR A 75 -9.19 23.05 4.04
C THR A 75 -8.83 22.42 2.68
N LEU A 76 -8.58 21.11 2.66
CA LEU A 76 -8.41 20.39 1.40
C LEU A 76 -9.64 20.55 0.47
N ASP A 77 -10.83 20.58 1.06
CA ASP A 77 -12.09 20.76 0.32
C ASP A 77 -12.16 22.13 -0.33
N ASP A 78 -11.72 23.20 0.36
CA ASP A 78 -11.66 24.57 -0.17
C ASP A 78 -10.66 24.66 -1.32
N LEU A 79 -9.49 24.04 -1.18
CA LEU A 79 -8.47 24.01 -2.21
C LEU A 79 -8.93 23.26 -3.47
N PHE A 80 -9.64 22.15 -3.32
CA PHE A 80 -10.25 21.45 -4.45
C PHE A 80 -11.34 22.29 -5.12
N ALA A 81 -12.18 22.99 -4.35
CA ALA A 81 -13.21 23.89 -4.90
C ALA A 81 -12.61 25.03 -5.71
N LYS A 82 -11.46 25.57 -5.28
CA LYS A 82 -10.70 26.61 -5.98
C LYS A 82 -9.81 26.06 -7.11
N LYS A 83 -9.71 24.74 -7.25
CA LYS A 83 -8.82 24.04 -8.21
C LYS A 83 -7.33 24.35 -8.01
N GLU A 84 -6.92 24.60 -6.78
CA GLU A 84 -5.54 24.88 -6.39
C GLU A 84 -4.69 23.59 -6.39
N PHE A 85 -4.69 22.85 -7.51
CA PHE A 85 -4.12 21.52 -7.62
C PHE A 85 -2.61 21.50 -7.41
N GLU A 86 -1.89 22.50 -7.95
CA GLU A 86 -0.44 22.67 -7.76
C GLU A 86 -0.08 22.87 -6.30
N PHE A 87 -0.86 23.70 -5.61
CA PHE A 87 -0.67 23.94 -4.18
C PHE A 87 -0.93 22.66 -3.38
N ILE A 88 -2.02 21.95 -3.65
CA ILE A 88 -2.32 20.67 -3.01
C ILE A 88 -1.17 19.68 -3.23
N TRP A 89 -0.65 19.57 -4.45
CA TRP A 89 0.44 18.66 -4.75
C TRP A 89 1.75 19.08 -4.07
N SER A 90 2.07 20.37 -4.04
CA SER A 90 3.26 20.86 -3.34
C SER A 90 3.23 20.47 -1.86
N LYS A 91 2.09 20.55 -1.19
CA LYS A 91 1.93 20.14 0.20
C LYS A 91 2.07 18.63 0.42
N TRP A 92 1.55 17.81 -0.50
CA TRP A 92 1.79 16.38 -0.45
C TRP A 92 3.26 16.01 -0.65
N LYS A 93 3.98 16.73 -1.51
CA LYS A 93 5.44 16.57 -1.64
C LYS A 93 6.16 16.89 -0.33
N GLU A 94 5.83 17.98 0.33
CA GLU A 94 6.38 18.34 1.64
C GLU A 94 6.14 17.22 2.69
N ILE A 95 4.91 16.66 2.72
CA ILE A 95 4.56 15.55 3.62
C ILE A 95 5.39 14.31 3.32
N LEU A 96 5.56 13.93 2.04
CA LEU A 96 6.37 12.77 1.66
C LEU A 96 7.85 12.98 2.03
N VAL A 97 8.40 14.16 1.73
CA VAL A 97 9.79 14.49 2.08
C VAL A 97 10.00 14.41 3.60
N ALA A 98 9.13 15.04 4.37
CA ALA A 98 9.22 15.02 5.84
C ALA A 98 9.09 13.60 6.39
N LYS A 99 8.18 12.80 5.81
CA LYS A 99 7.97 11.39 6.18
C LYS A 99 9.25 10.58 6.06
N TYR A 100 9.92 10.65 4.92
CA TYR A 100 11.09 9.81 4.65
C TYR A 100 12.37 10.37 5.23
N LYS A 101 12.53 11.69 5.26
CA LYS A 101 13.66 12.33 5.93
C LYS A 101 13.74 11.95 7.40
N LYS A 102 12.58 11.85 8.07
CA LYS A 102 12.53 11.36 9.45
C LYS A 102 13.13 9.95 9.58
N VAL A 103 12.87 9.05 8.63
CA VAL A 103 13.42 7.68 8.66
C VAL A 103 14.92 7.69 8.42
N GLU A 104 15.39 8.48 7.45
CA GLU A 104 16.83 8.66 7.15
C GLU A 104 17.58 9.15 8.40
N ASP A 105 17.05 10.19 9.05
CA ASP A 105 17.66 10.82 10.22
C ASP A 105 17.63 9.90 11.45
N ASP A 106 16.49 9.24 11.74
CA ASP A 106 16.33 8.39 12.93
C ASP A 106 17.21 7.12 12.88
N HIS A 107 17.51 6.61 11.68
CA HIS A 107 18.18 5.31 11.49
C HIS A 107 19.48 5.38 10.72
N ASN A 108 19.89 6.56 10.26
CA ASN A 108 21.09 6.77 9.44
C ASN A 108 21.15 5.86 8.21
N ILE A 109 20.01 5.72 7.51
CA ILE A 109 19.87 4.96 6.26
C ILE A 109 19.57 5.92 5.12
N THR A 110 19.92 5.50 3.89
CA THR A 110 19.71 6.31 2.68
C THR A 110 18.71 5.73 1.72
N ASP A 111 18.46 4.43 1.85
CA ASP A 111 17.59 3.70 0.93
C ASP A 111 16.26 3.34 1.58
N ILE A 112 15.17 3.83 0.98
CA ILE A 112 13.82 3.54 1.41
C ILE A 112 13.05 2.94 0.24
N TYR A 113 12.26 1.90 0.53
CA TYR A 113 11.48 1.17 -0.46
C TYR A 113 10.01 1.10 -0.07
N TYR A 114 9.16 0.94 -1.08
CA TYR A 114 7.86 0.30 -0.94
C TYR A 114 8.00 -1.17 -1.35
N PHE A 115 7.73 -2.08 -0.44
CA PHE A 115 7.54 -3.49 -0.77
C PHE A 115 6.06 -3.75 -0.93
N ILE A 116 5.67 -4.16 -2.13
CA ILE A 116 4.27 -4.29 -2.48
C ILE A 116 3.98 -5.74 -2.84
N VAL A 117 3.11 -6.34 -2.06
CA VAL A 117 2.58 -7.67 -2.30
C VAL A 117 1.30 -7.55 -3.11
N LEU A 118 1.35 -7.95 -4.37
CA LEU A 118 0.21 -8.01 -5.28
C LEU A 118 -0.46 -9.37 -5.10
N ARG A 119 -1.68 -9.38 -4.53
CA ARG A 119 -2.43 -10.60 -4.26
C ARG A 119 -3.36 -10.94 -5.41
N ALA A 120 -3.18 -12.12 -6.00
CA ALA A 120 -3.96 -12.67 -7.10
C ALA A 120 -4.57 -14.04 -6.68
N GLY A 121 -5.63 -14.02 -5.88
CA GLY A 121 -6.17 -15.26 -5.29
C GLY A 121 -5.21 -15.86 -4.28
N ASN A 122 -4.66 -17.05 -4.58
CA ASN A 122 -3.63 -17.74 -3.79
C ASN A 122 -2.21 -17.47 -4.29
N VAL A 123 -2.07 -16.79 -5.42
CA VAL A 123 -0.77 -16.36 -5.96
C VAL A 123 -0.44 -14.97 -5.45
N PHE A 124 0.79 -14.78 -5.05
CA PHE A 124 1.33 -13.51 -4.60
C PHE A 124 2.52 -13.11 -5.46
N HIS A 125 2.62 -11.83 -5.75
CA HIS A 125 3.72 -11.27 -6.52
C HIS A 125 4.32 -10.12 -5.71
N LEU A 126 5.56 -10.28 -5.27
CA LEU A 126 6.30 -9.25 -4.56
C LEU A 126 7.04 -8.36 -5.55
N CYS A 127 6.82 -7.06 -5.50
CA CYS A 127 7.59 -6.05 -6.21
C CYS A 127 8.11 -4.98 -5.24
N GLY A 128 9.18 -4.30 -5.63
CA GLY A 128 9.81 -3.23 -4.88
C GLY A 128 9.91 -1.95 -5.70
N LEU A 129 9.62 -0.83 -5.05
CA LEU A 129 9.81 0.52 -5.60
C LEU A 129 10.76 1.28 -4.68
N LYS A 130 11.91 1.72 -5.19
CA LYS A 130 12.79 2.62 -4.44
C LYS A 130 12.13 4.00 -4.37
N VAL A 131 12.12 4.57 -3.18
CA VAL A 131 11.69 5.97 -2.97
C VAL A 131 12.85 6.87 -3.34
N ASP A 132 12.67 7.67 -4.37
CA ASP A 132 13.65 8.67 -4.79
C ASP A 132 13.04 10.07 -4.65
N LEU A 133 13.35 10.71 -3.53
CA LEU A 133 12.82 12.04 -3.21
C LEU A 133 13.28 13.10 -4.20
N SER A 134 14.44 12.91 -4.86
CA SER A 134 14.93 13.87 -5.85
C SER A 134 14.02 13.94 -7.08
N LYS A 135 13.37 12.85 -7.45
CA LYS A 135 12.42 12.78 -8.56
C LYS A 135 11.07 13.44 -8.28
N LEU A 136 10.76 13.75 -7.02
CA LEU A 136 9.52 14.46 -6.71
C LEU A 136 9.44 15.85 -7.35
N VAL A 137 10.58 16.47 -7.67
CA VAL A 137 10.64 17.74 -8.35
C VAL A 137 10.11 17.64 -9.79
N ASP A 138 10.34 16.51 -10.45
CA ASP A 138 9.94 16.27 -11.84
C ASP A 138 8.46 15.89 -11.99
N THR A 139 7.81 15.57 -10.87
CA THR A 139 6.40 15.15 -10.87
C THR A 139 5.47 16.31 -11.23
N THR A 140 4.52 16.06 -12.10
CA THR A 140 3.57 17.04 -12.61
C THR A 140 2.11 16.59 -12.46
N ILE A 141 1.18 17.52 -12.56
CA ILE A 141 -0.25 17.23 -12.50
C ILE A 141 -0.76 16.88 -13.90
N ASN A 142 -1.50 15.80 -13.99
CA ASN A 142 -2.27 15.46 -15.16
C ASN A 142 -3.62 16.19 -15.14
N HIS A 143 -3.66 17.45 -15.61
CA HIS A 143 -4.88 18.24 -15.60
C HIS A 143 -6.02 17.62 -16.39
N SER A 144 -5.73 16.92 -17.49
CA SER A 144 -6.77 16.31 -18.33
C SER A 144 -7.50 15.13 -17.63
N ARG A 145 -6.86 14.51 -16.63
CA ARG A 145 -7.44 13.43 -15.82
C ARG A 145 -7.90 13.89 -14.44
N SER A 146 -7.47 15.07 -14.00
CA SER A 146 -7.83 15.61 -12.68
C SER A 146 -9.25 16.15 -12.70
N THR A 147 -9.95 15.99 -11.58
CA THR A 147 -11.35 16.38 -11.40
C THR A 147 -11.52 17.12 -10.08
N ASN A 148 -12.74 17.54 -9.76
CA ASN A 148 -13.04 18.15 -8.46
C ASN A 148 -12.92 17.16 -7.27
N ASP A 149 -12.75 15.86 -7.54
CA ASP A 149 -12.69 14.81 -6.52
C ASP A 149 -11.34 14.10 -6.44
N SER A 150 -10.48 14.28 -7.46
CA SER A 150 -9.16 13.66 -7.49
C SER A 150 -8.16 14.38 -8.37
N ILE A 151 -6.91 14.42 -7.94
CA ILE A 151 -5.77 14.96 -8.71
C ILE A 151 -4.89 13.77 -9.11
N TRP A 152 -4.56 13.66 -10.40
CA TRP A 152 -3.67 12.67 -10.96
C TRP A 152 -2.26 13.22 -11.11
N ILE A 153 -1.26 12.45 -10.65
CA ILE A 153 0.16 12.86 -10.69
C ILE A 153 0.90 11.99 -11.70
N LYS A 154 1.70 12.62 -12.55
CA LYS A 154 2.61 11.99 -13.51
C LYS A 154 4.02 11.90 -12.95
N GLU A 155 4.84 11.08 -13.56
CA GLU A 155 6.29 10.92 -13.33
C GLU A 155 6.67 10.48 -11.91
N PHE A 156 5.71 10.12 -11.05
CA PHE A 156 6.01 9.49 -9.77
C PHE A 156 6.39 8.01 -9.95
N ILE A 157 5.71 7.34 -10.83
CA ILE A 157 5.98 5.99 -11.32
C ILE A 157 5.65 5.98 -12.81
N ASP A 158 6.35 5.18 -13.61
CA ASP A 158 6.02 5.01 -15.02
C ASP A 158 4.55 4.57 -15.17
N ASP A 159 3.79 5.31 -15.97
CA ASP A 159 2.36 5.09 -16.22
C ASP A 159 2.04 3.69 -16.79
N ASN A 160 3.04 2.99 -17.33
CA ASN A 160 2.89 1.60 -17.75
C ASN A 160 2.75 0.64 -16.57
N TYR A 161 3.31 0.97 -15.41
CA TYR A 161 3.33 0.11 -14.22
C TYR A 161 2.34 0.53 -13.14
N GLY A 162 1.86 1.78 -13.18
CA GLY A 162 0.90 2.26 -12.20
C GLY A 162 0.69 3.77 -12.25
N HIS A 163 0.06 4.30 -11.24
CA HIS A 163 -0.14 5.73 -11.08
C HIS A 163 -0.45 6.09 -9.63
N ILE A 164 -0.27 7.35 -9.29
CA ILE A 164 -0.70 7.88 -8.01
C ILE A 164 -1.72 9.00 -8.21
N LYS A 165 -2.56 9.16 -7.20
CA LYS A 165 -3.53 10.24 -7.17
C LYS A 165 -3.91 10.66 -5.76
N ILE A 166 -4.36 11.89 -5.64
CA ILE A 166 -4.90 12.45 -4.41
C ILE A 166 -6.41 12.35 -4.47
N TYR A 167 -7.01 11.72 -3.48
CA TYR A 167 -8.46 11.69 -3.32
C TYR A 167 -8.92 12.73 -2.30
N LYS A 168 -9.84 13.60 -2.72
CA LYS A 168 -10.48 14.60 -1.87
C LYS A 168 -11.17 13.95 -0.66
N ALA A 169 -12.14 13.07 -0.93
CA ALA A 169 -12.97 12.46 0.11
C ALA A 169 -12.19 11.61 1.13
N LYS A 170 -11.12 10.96 0.68
CA LYS A 170 -10.29 10.12 1.55
C LYS A 170 -9.14 10.87 2.22
N LYS A 171 -8.86 12.10 1.79
CA LYS A 171 -7.72 12.91 2.24
C LYS A 171 -6.42 12.12 2.22
N ARG A 172 -6.16 11.40 1.10
CA ARG A 172 -5.04 10.47 0.94
C ARG A 172 -4.35 10.65 -0.41
N LEU A 173 -3.04 10.46 -0.39
CA LEU A 173 -2.25 10.15 -1.58
C LEU A 173 -2.24 8.63 -1.75
N GLU A 174 -2.74 8.15 -2.87
CA GLU A 174 -2.95 6.72 -3.12
C GLU A 174 -2.19 6.23 -4.34
N LEU A 175 -1.61 5.03 -4.21
CA LEU A 175 -0.95 4.28 -5.27
C LEU A 175 -1.88 3.17 -5.79
N ARG A 176 -1.88 3.00 -7.12
CA ARG A 176 -2.41 1.83 -7.82
C ARG A 176 -1.37 1.31 -8.80
N LEU A 177 -1.22 0.00 -8.87
CA LEU A 177 -0.34 -0.64 -9.83
C LEU A 177 -1.15 -1.32 -10.93
N LYS A 178 -0.46 -1.69 -12.01
CA LYS A 178 -0.97 -2.53 -13.10
C LYS A 178 -0.34 -3.93 -12.98
N PRO A 179 -0.87 -4.83 -12.14
CA PRO A 179 -0.20 -6.07 -11.75
C PRO A 179 0.23 -6.93 -12.93
N LYS A 180 -0.64 -7.05 -13.95
CA LYS A 180 -0.33 -7.84 -15.15
C LYS A 180 0.96 -7.35 -15.83
N LYS A 181 1.15 -6.04 -15.94
CA LYS A 181 2.36 -5.47 -16.57
C LYS A 181 3.63 -5.78 -15.78
N TRP A 182 3.55 -5.71 -14.44
CA TRP A 182 4.67 -6.08 -13.56
C TRP A 182 5.07 -7.55 -13.74
N VAL A 183 4.08 -8.45 -13.85
CA VAL A 183 4.31 -9.89 -14.04
C VAL A 183 4.83 -10.18 -15.44
N ASP A 184 4.22 -9.61 -16.47
CA ASP A 184 4.60 -9.84 -17.89
C ASP A 184 6.05 -9.39 -18.15
N ASP A 185 6.53 -8.36 -17.47
CA ASP A 185 7.89 -7.83 -17.62
C ASP A 185 8.90 -8.48 -16.63
N ASN A 186 8.50 -9.51 -15.90
CA ASN A 186 9.33 -10.19 -14.89
C ASN A 186 9.88 -9.25 -13.78
N MET A 187 9.13 -8.22 -13.42
CA MET A 187 9.50 -7.24 -12.39
C MET A 187 9.02 -7.65 -10.98
N VAL A 188 8.68 -8.91 -10.79
CA VAL A 188 8.14 -9.46 -9.54
C VAL A 188 8.79 -10.79 -9.17
N ILE A 189 8.79 -11.11 -7.88
CA ILE A 189 9.02 -12.46 -7.37
C ILE A 189 7.64 -13.04 -7.08
N SER A 190 7.30 -14.16 -7.75
CA SER A 190 6.00 -14.80 -7.61
C SER A 190 6.11 -16.07 -6.74
N PHE A 191 5.11 -16.29 -5.90
CA PHE A 191 5.00 -17.49 -5.08
C PHE A 191 3.54 -17.85 -4.87
N ASP A 192 3.27 -19.14 -4.82
CA ASP A 192 1.96 -19.71 -4.50
C ASP A 192 1.88 -20.05 -3.02
N THR A 193 0.67 -20.03 -2.50
CA THR A 193 0.39 -20.53 -1.17
C THR A 193 -0.65 -21.65 -1.27
N ASP A 194 -0.30 -22.82 -0.79
CA ASP A 194 -1.20 -23.98 -0.70
C ASP A 194 -2.21 -23.87 0.46
N PHE A 195 -2.55 -22.65 0.85
CA PHE A 195 -3.56 -22.46 1.89
C PHE A 195 -4.94 -22.85 1.34
N GLU A 196 -5.47 -23.95 1.82
CA GLU A 196 -6.91 -24.18 1.72
C GLU A 196 -7.62 -22.99 2.37
N GLN A 197 -8.48 -22.30 1.61
CA GLN A 197 -9.34 -21.29 2.19
C GLN A 197 -10.40 -22.00 3.03
N ILE A 198 -10.12 -22.16 4.31
CA ILE A 198 -11.14 -22.60 5.28
C ILE A 198 -12.07 -21.39 5.47
N SER A 199 -13.22 -21.41 4.82
CA SER A 199 -14.28 -20.44 5.07
C SER A 199 -14.93 -20.79 6.40
N THR A 200 -14.50 -20.14 7.46
CA THR A 200 -15.12 -20.28 8.78
C THR A 200 -16.13 -19.18 8.97
N ASN A 201 -17.40 -19.51 8.82
CA ASN A 201 -18.47 -18.63 9.24
C ASN A 201 -18.67 -18.78 10.77
N ILE A 202 -17.78 -18.13 11.54
CA ILE A 202 -17.81 -18.17 13.01
C ILE A 202 -19.18 -17.77 13.55
N ARG A 203 -19.85 -16.80 12.93
CA ARG A 203 -21.18 -16.37 13.33
C ARG A 203 -22.19 -17.50 13.21
N GLU A 204 -22.17 -18.24 12.11
CA GLU A 204 -23.07 -19.38 11.86
C GLU A 204 -22.77 -20.52 12.84
N LYS A 205 -21.49 -20.80 13.12
CA LYS A 205 -21.09 -21.79 14.13
C LYS A 205 -21.54 -21.43 15.55
N ILE A 206 -21.51 -20.15 15.91
CA ILE A 206 -22.04 -19.69 17.21
C ILE A 206 -23.55 -19.89 17.26
N ILE A 207 -24.28 -19.55 16.19
CA ILE A 207 -25.74 -19.70 16.13
C ILE A 207 -26.14 -21.19 16.23
N ASN A 208 -25.36 -22.07 15.62
CA ASN A 208 -25.62 -23.52 15.59
C ASN A 208 -25.05 -24.28 16.79
N ASN A 209 -24.41 -23.60 17.76
CA ASN A 209 -23.64 -24.22 18.88
C ASN A 209 -22.50 -25.17 18.42
N GLU A 210 -21.89 -24.91 17.28
CA GLU A 210 -20.81 -25.71 16.69
C GLU A 210 -19.41 -25.11 16.98
N LEU A 211 -19.33 -24.05 17.79
CA LEU A 211 -18.07 -23.31 18.00
C LEU A 211 -17.04 -24.14 18.76
N ASP A 212 -17.46 -24.89 19.76
CA ASP A 212 -16.55 -25.72 20.57
C ASP A 212 -15.95 -26.85 19.76
N ASP A 213 -16.75 -27.51 18.91
CA ASP A 213 -16.28 -28.55 18.00
C ASP A 213 -15.28 -27.95 17.00
N TYR A 214 -15.57 -26.77 16.43
CA TYR A 214 -14.65 -26.07 15.55
C TYR A 214 -13.32 -25.71 16.23
N ILE A 215 -13.36 -25.24 17.47
CA ILE A 215 -12.15 -24.91 18.24
C ILE A 215 -11.30 -26.15 18.48
N ASN A 216 -11.92 -27.23 18.93
CA ASN A 216 -11.22 -28.46 19.31
C ASN A 216 -10.70 -29.23 18.11
N ASP A 217 -11.48 -29.35 17.04
CA ASP A 217 -11.17 -30.23 15.92
C ASP A 217 -10.33 -29.55 14.85
N ILE A 218 -10.42 -28.23 14.73
CA ILE A 218 -9.76 -27.46 13.67
C ILE A 218 -8.70 -26.49 14.19
N LEU A 219 -9.06 -25.58 15.11
CA LEU A 219 -8.10 -24.54 15.55
C LEU A 219 -6.97 -25.10 16.42
N ILE A 220 -7.28 -25.95 17.40
CA ILE A 220 -6.25 -26.47 18.31
C ILE A 220 -5.20 -27.33 17.59
N PRO A 221 -5.56 -28.23 16.67
CA PRO A 221 -4.56 -28.94 15.88
C PRO A 221 -3.64 -28.06 15.04
N ILE A 222 -4.16 -26.97 14.47
CA ILE A 222 -3.36 -26.00 13.67
C ILE A 222 -2.36 -25.25 14.56
N ILE A 223 -2.77 -24.85 15.76
CA ILE A 223 -1.91 -24.09 16.69
C ILE A 223 -0.79 -24.95 17.31
N LYS A 224 -0.99 -26.28 17.37
CA LYS A 224 -0.02 -27.23 17.94
C LYS A 224 1.01 -27.74 16.94
N GLN A 225 0.90 -27.40 15.67
CA GLN A 225 1.91 -27.67 14.64
C GLN A 225 2.99 -26.60 14.64
#